data_db762338ad50ffc5480f5110fab4553e
#
_entry.id   db762338ad50ffc5480f5110fab4553e
#
_cell.length_a   1.000
_cell.length_b   1.000
_cell.length_c   1.000
_cell.angle_alpha   90.00
_cell.angle_beta   90.00
_cell.angle_gamma   90.00
#
_symmetry.space_group_name_H-M   'P 1'
#
loop_
_entity.id
_entity.type
_entity.pdbx_description
1 polymer ?
#
loop_
_entity_poly.entity_id
_entity_poly.type
_entity_poly.pdbx_seq_one_letter_code
_entity_poly.pdbx_strand_id
1 'polypeptide(L)' 'MSNSHLSVGDKVRLPVEPTGKVFEGTVIYIHPKRWFFRVEYVMELGDRIREGYVFHDNRVKAAGIHI' A
#
# COMPACT_ATOMS: atom_id res chain seq x y z
N MET A 1 8.17 0.44 -20.73
CA MET A 1 8.08 -0.64 -20.13
C MET A 1 7.55 -0.59 -18.77
N SER A 2 6.79 -1.38 -18.43
CA SER A 2 6.22 -1.28 -17.20
C SER A 2 6.98 -2.05 -16.22
N ASN A 3 7.11 -1.55 -15.07
CA ASN A 3 7.68 -2.24 -14.02
C ASN A 3 6.64 -2.50 -13.01
N SER A 4 6.24 -3.69 -12.92
CA SER A 4 5.15 -4.01 -12.03
C SER A 4 5.60 -4.36 -10.64
N HIS A 5 6.89 -4.34 -10.38
CA HIS A 5 7.36 -4.69 -9.04
C HIS A 5 7.25 -3.52 -8.09
N LEU A 6 6.59 -3.76 -6.98
CA LEU A 6 6.49 -2.78 -5.91
C LEU A 6 7.82 -2.68 -5.18
N SER A 7 8.21 -1.47 -4.80
CA SER A 7 9.44 -1.23 -4.05
C SER A 7 9.17 -0.32 -2.87
N VAL A 8 9.98 -0.46 -1.83
CA VAL A 8 9.91 0.45 -0.69
C VAL A 8 10.17 1.86 -1.20
N GLY A 9 9.35 2.80 -0.75
CA GLY A 9 9.41 4.18 -1.22
C GLY A 9 8.41 4.51 -2.29
N ASP A 10 7.79 3.50 -2.91
CA ASP A 10 6.77 3.74 -3.92
C ASP A 10 5.53 4.36 -3.30
N LYS A 11 4.85 5.20 -4.07
CA LYS A 11 3.57 5.75 -3.68
C LYS A 11 2.46 4.87 -4.20
N VAL A 12 1.48 4.61 -3.36
CA VAL A 12 0.33 3.78 -3.73
C VAL A 12 -0.95 4.46 -3.23
N ARG A 13 -2.07 4.13 -3.85
CA ARG A 13 -3.38 4.63 -3.44
C ARG A 13 -4.24 3.44 -3.11
N LEU A 14 -4.55 3.28 -1.83
CA LEU A 14 -5.29 2.12 -1.35
C LEU A 14 -6.33 2.54 -0.32
N PRO A 15 -7.40 1.76 -0.18
CA PRO A 15 -8.39 2.02 0.86
C PRO A 15 -7.81 1.82 2.25
N VAL A 16 -8.17 2.70 3.16
CA VAL A 16 -7.74 2.62 4.56
C VAL A 16 -8.96 2.30 5.41
N GLU A 17 -8.87 1.21 6.16
CA GLU A 17 -9.96 0.83 7.04
C GLU A 17 -9.95 1.68 8.31
N PRO A 18 -11.09 1.88 8.94
CA PRO A 18 -12.39 1.27 8.62
C PRO A 18 -13.21 2.06 7.62
N THR A 19 -12.76 3.25 7.20
CA THR A 19 -13.57 4.12 6.35
C THR A 19 -13.70 3.61 4.92
N GLY A 20 -12.70 2.87 4.44
CA GLY A 20 -12.66 2.43 3.05
C GLY A 20 -12.28 3.52 2.06
N LYS A 21 -11.99 4.73 2.54
CA LYS A 21 -11.56 5.81 1.67
C LYS A 21 -10.15 5.56 1.16
N VAL A 22 -9.91 5.97 -0.07
CA VAL A 22 -8.61 5.81 -0.70
C VAL A 22 -7.71 7.00 -0.35
N PHE A 23 -6.51 6.68 0.14
CA PHE A 23 -5.50 7.69 0.43
C PHE A 23 -4.21 7.32 -0.27
N GLU A 24 -3.39 8.31 -0.53
CA GLU A 24 -2.06 8.06 -1.05
C GLU A 24 -1.12 7.82 0.12
N GLY A 25 -0.32 6.76 0.03
CA GLY A 25 0.65 6.44 1.06
C GLY A 25 1.96 6.02 0.44
N THR A 26 2.92 5.74 1.30
CA THR A 26 4.26 5.35 0.90
C THR A 26 4.53 3.94 1.41
N VAL A 27 5.02 3.08 0.54
CA VAL A 27 5.40 1.73 0.93
C VAL A 27 6.62 1.82 1.83
N ILE A 28 6.53 1.27 3.04
CA ILE A 28 7.62 1.34 4.01
C ILE A 28 8.26 -0.02 4.28
N TYR A 29 7.61 -1.08 3.86
CA TYR A 29 8.14 -2.43 4.09
C TYR A 29 7.53 -3.41 3.10
N ILE A 30 8.34 -4.32 2.61
CA ILE A 30 7.87 -5.42 1.77
C ILE A 30 8.48 -6.69 2.32
N HIS A 31 7.62 -7.67 2.61
CA HIS A 31 8.09 -8.96 3.11
C HIS A 31 9.05 -9.57 2.09
N PRO A 32 10.16 -10.18 2.51
CA PRO A 32 11.15 -10.72 1.58
C PRO A 32 10.57 -11.72 0.59
N LYS A 33 9.57 -12.48 0.99
CA LYS A 33 8.90 -13.43 0.10
C LYS A 33 7.69 -12.83 -0.59
N ARG A 34 7.50 -11.52 -0.41
CA ARG A 34 6.42 -10.75 -1.02
C ARG A 34 5.05 -11.30 -0.67
N TRP A 35 4.90 -11.71 0.59
CA TRP A 35 3.60 -12.14 1.09
C TRP A 35 2.70 -10.94 1.39
N PHE A 36 3.29 -9.88 1.92
CA PHE A 36 2.56 -8.66 2.28
C PHE A 36 3.50 -7.47 2.23
N PHE A 37 2.91 -6.30 2.32
CA PHE A 37 3.69 -5.06 2.42
C PHE A 37 2.96 -4.13 3.37
N ARG A 38 3.66 -3.08 3.80
CA ARG A 38 3.10 -2.07 4.69
C ARG A 38 3.20 -0.71 4.05
N VAL A 39 2.16 0.10 4.29
CA VAL A 39 2.07 1.44 3.74
C VAL A 39 1.83 2.41 4.87
N GLU A 40 2.53 3.52 4.83
CA GLU A 40 2.35 4.59 5.80
C GLU A 40 1.59 5.72 5.14
N TYR A 41 0.55 6.18 5.82
CA TYR A 41 -0.26 7.30 5.37
C TYR A 41 -0.10 8.44 6.37
N VAL A 42 -0.04 9.67 5.86
CA VAL A 42 -0.02 10.86 6.70
C VAL A 42 -1.37 11.53 6.55
N MET A 43 -2.11 11.62 7.63
CA MET A 43 -3.45 12.18 7.62
C MET A 43 -3.40 13.69 7.72
N GLU A 44 -4.56 14.34 7.51
CA GLU A 44 -4.64 15.79 7.46
C GLU A 44 -4.03 16.48 8.65
N LEU A 45 -4.21 15.91 9.83
CA LEU A 45 -3.71 16.52 11.05
C LEU A 45 -2.30 16.08 11.42
N GLY A 46 -1.64 15.40 10.49
CA GLY A 46 -0.27 14.96 10.71
C GLY A 46 -0.12 13.59 11.35
N ASP A 47 -1.21 12.95 11.71
CA ASP A 47 -1.14 11.61 12.26
C ASP A 47 -0.64 10.63 11.19
N ARG A 48 0.17 9.69 11.63
CA ARG A 48 0.67 8.66 10.73
C ARG A 48 -0.02 7.35 11.03
N ILE A 49 -0.51 6.72 9.97
CA ILE A 49 -1.21 5.44 10.06
C ILE A 49 -0.47 4.45 9.20
N ARG A 50 -0.25 3.24 9.71
CA ARG A 50 0.40 2.18 8.97
C ARG A 50 -0.58 1.05 8.78
N GLU A 51 -0.70 0.60 7.54
CA GLU A 51 -1.60 -0.49 7.19
C GLU A 51 -0.83 -1.58 6.48
N GLY A 52 -1.18 -2.82 6.79
CA GLY A 52 -0.61 -3.97 6.09
C GLY A 52 -1.57 -4.48 5.04
N TYR A 53 -1.02 -4.92 3.91
CA TYR A 53 -1.82 -5.47 2.82
C TYR A 53 -1.15 -6.74 2.31
N VAL A 54 -1.97 -7.74 1.99
CA VAL A 54 -1.44 -8.92 1.31
C VAL A 54 -1.55 -8.72 -0.19
N PHE A 55 -0.61 -9.26 -0.93
CA PHE A 55 -0.59 -9.07 -2.38
C PHE A 55 -1.81 -9.70 -3.08
N HIS A 56 -2.45 -10.68 -2.45
CA HIS A 56 -3.63 -11.31 -3.04
C HIS A 56 -4.93 -10.53 -2.81
N ASP A 57 -4.88 -9.48 -2.02
CA ASP A 57 -6.07 -8.69 -1.71
C ASP A 57 -6.60 -8.05 -2.98
N ASN A 58 -7.92 -8.13 -3.19
CA ASN A 58 -8.55 -7.55 -4.37
C ASN A 58 -8.36 -6.05 -4.45
N ARG A 59 -8.31 -5.36 -3.32
CA ARG A 59 -8.08 -3.91 -3.29
C ARG A 59 -6.69 -3.59 -3.85
N VAL A 60 -5.73 -4.44 -3.54
CA VAL A 60 -4.36 -4.28 -4.01
C VAL A 60 -4.31 -4.53 -5.50
N LYS A 61 -4.95 -5.59 -5.97
CA LYS A 61 -4.99 -5.90 -7.39
C LYS A 61 -5.69 -4.81 -8.17
N ALA A 62 -6.79 -4.29 -7.63
CA ALA A 62 -7.54 -3.22 -8.30
C ALA A 62 -6.71 -1.95 -8.43
N ALA A 63 -5.76 -1.73 -7.55
CA ALA A 63 -4.87 -0.58 -7.63
C ALA A 63 -3.71 -0.79 -8.60
N GLY A 64 -3.65 -1.95 -9.26
CA GLY A 64 -2.60 -2.23 -10.24
C GLY A 64 -1.30 -2.67 -9.63
N ILE A 65 -1.33 -3.10 -8.37
CA ILE A 65 -0.11 -3.53 -7.69
C ILE A 65 0.08 -5.03 -7.90
N HIS A 66 1.27 -5.42 -8.32
CA HIS A 66 1.60 -6.81 -8.60
C HIS A 66 2.74 -7.30 -7.73
N ILE A 67 2.72 -8.59 -7.51
CA ILE A 67 3.71 -9.23 -6.66
C ILE A 67 5.11 -9.19 -7.28
#